data_46d6ec714f9e9fa6f33a8b713bdff75f
#
_entry.id   46d6ec714f9e9fa6f33a8b713bdff75f
#
_cell.length_a   1.000
_cell.length_b   1.000
_cell.length_c   1.000
_cell.angle_alpha   90.00
_cell.angle_beta   90.00
_cell.angle_gamma   90.00
#
_symmetry.space_group_name_H-M   'P 1'
#
loop_
_entity.id
_entity.type
_entity.pdbx_description
1 polymer ?
#
loop_
_entity_poly.entity_id
_entity_poly.type
_entity_poly.pdbx_seq_one_letter_code
_entity_poly.pdbx_strand_id
1 'polypeptide(L)'
;MFRPKALASAAVLTALAVTVAACGGATKSSTDNSAAGAGNVVSGSANPNAPTKSGLTVAFLPKQTNNPYFTVADNGGKQALTTLGETYKEVGTSSATDTAGQVSYVNTLTQQKVNGIALSAQDPGALCTALKQAMSQGIKVVTYDSDTNADCRQIAISQASDEDLGASEVDILGKQLNYTGDIAILSAAQTATNQNTWIKYMQQELAKPQFKNMHLVKIAYGNDDAQTSFQQTQGLLAQYPNLKGIISPTTVGIKAAAQYLDGSQYKGKVALTGLGTPNDMRQYVKDGTVSTFELWDPAKLGALAAYSAVALASGQINGTQGQTFKAGDMGTFTVGAKGVVTLGKPQVFDAGDIDQFDF
;
A
#
# COMPACT_ATOMS: atom_id res chain seq x y z
N MET A 1 23.12 61.21 -16.11
CA MET A 1 24.01 61.74 -17.17
C MET A 1 24.72 60.57 -17.80
N PHE A 2 24.65 60.51 -19.14
CA PHE A 2 25.31 59.60 -20.10
C PHE A 2 24.79 58.17 -20.29
N ARG A 3 23.91 58.02 -21.27
CA ARG A 3 23.82 56.98 -22.31
C ARG A 3 24.85 57.32 -23.43
N PRO A 4 24.99 56.53 -24.51
CA PRO A 4 24.92 55.11 -24.86
C PRO A 4 26.13 54.65 -25.72
N LYS A 5 26.15 53.39 -26.22
CA LYS A 5 26.41 53.09 -27.64
C LYS A 5 26.21 51.59 -27.96
N ALA A 6 25.34 51.39 -28.93
CA ALA A 6 25.16 50.15 -29.66
C ALA A 6 26.23 50.00 -30.75
N LEU A 7 26.57 48.75 -31.11
CA LEU A 7 27.15 48.42 -32.41
C LEU A 7 26.68 47.05 -32.85
N ALA A 8 26.02 47.04 -34.00
CA ALA A 8 25.57 45.87 -34.78
C ALA A 8 26.64 45.52 -35.83
N SER A 9 26.75 44.27 -36.20
CA SER A 9 27.24 43.77 -37.51
C SER A 9 26.91 42.25 -37.57
N ALA A 10 25.98 41.81 -38.33
CA ALA A 10 25.87 41.43 -39.72
C ALA A 10 26.60 40.12 -40.08
N ALA A 11 25.76 39.13 -40.31
CA ALA A 11 25.63 38.06 -41.30
C ALA A 11 26.86 37.57 -42.10
N VAL A 12 26.99 36.24 -42.19
CA VAL A 12 27.29 35.54 -43.48
C VAL A 12 26.62 34.12 -43.42
N LEU A 13 25.75 33.87 -44.39
CA LEU A 13 25.24 32.56 -44.81
C LEU A 13 26.31 31.85 -45.66
N THR A 14 26.49 30.55 -45.45
CA THR A 14 26.93 29.66 -46.54
C THR A 14 26.21 28.34 -46.45
N ALA A 15 25.38 28.09 -47.43
CA ALA A 15 24.71 26.80 -47.72
C ALA A 15 25.69 25.90 -48.49
N LEU A 16 25.75 24.64 -48.10
CA LEU A 16 26.29 23.59 -48.96
C LEU A 16 25.35 22.40 -48.96
N ALA A 17 24.70 22.21 -50.08
CA ALA A 17 23.88 21.05 -50.43
C ALA A 17 24.80 19.95 -50.98
N VAL A 18 24.64 18.73 -50.48
CA VAL A 18 25.08 17.50 -51.18
C VAL A 18 23.97 16.53 -51.20
N THR A 19 23.46 16.31 -52.41
CA THR A 19 22.50 15.25 -52.77
C THR A 19 23.26 13.95 -53.04
N VAL A 20 22.80 12.84 -52.46
CA VAL A 20 23.00 11.51 -53.05
C VAL A 20 21.68 10.75 -52.95
N ALA A 21 21.19 10.39 -54.09
CA ALA A 21 20.03 9.50 -54.27
C ALA A 21 20.47 8.04 -54.29
N ALA A 22 19.62 7.13 -53.75
CA ALA A 22 19.25 5.90 -54.45
C ALA A 22 18.26 5.06 -53.64
N CYS A 23 17.11 4.88 -54.21
CA CYS A 23 16.27 3.67 -54.40
C CYS A 23 16.08 2.64 -53.26
N GLY A 24 14.85 2.48 -52.81
CA GLY A 24 14.04 1.32 -53.15
C GLY A 24 13.22 0.78 -51.96
N GLY A 25 11.89 0.77 -52.11
CA GLY A 25 11.06 -0.19 -51.38
C GLY A 25 9.99 0.45 -50.47
N ALA A 26 8.84 0.72 -51.05
CA ALA A 26 7.64 1.12 -50.34
C ALA A 26 6.96 -0.10 -49.69
N THR A 27 6.68 -0.05 -48.39
CA THR A 27 5.51 -0.68 -47.84
C THR A 27 4.87 0.28 -46.85
N LYS A 28 3.61 0.63 -47.11
CA LYS A 28 2.73 1.39 -46.23
C LYS A 28 2.53 0.62 -44.91
N SER A 29 2.72 1.25 -43.79
CA SER A 29 2.09 0.86 -42.54
C SER A 29 1.50 2.09 -41.88
N SER A 30 0.25 1.97 -41.56
CA SER A 30 -0.65 2.93 -40.94
C SER A 30 -0.11 3.49 -39.61
N THR A 31 -0.14 4.79 -39.52
CA THR A 31 0.05 5.57 -38.28
C THR A 31 -1.17 5.41 -37.42
N ASP A 32 -1.06 4.64 -36.34
CA ASP A 32 -1.92 4.78 -35.16
C ASP A 32 -1.17 5.59 -34.13
N ASN A 33 -1.66 6.79 -33.93
CA ASN A 33 -1.18 7.74 -32.93
C ASN A 33 -1.86 7.41 -31.61
N SER A 34 -1.29 6.48 -30.85
CA SER A 34 -1.67 6.26 -29.45
C SER A 34 -0.72 7.03 -28.55
N ALA A 35 -1.26 8.02 -27.86
CA ALA A 35 -0.56 8.79 -26.84
C ALA A 35 0.01 7.85 -25.78
N ALA A 36 1.32 7.64 -25.80
CA ALA A 36 2.05 6.93 -24.75
C ALA A 36 2.09 7.80 -23.51
N GLY A 37 1.28 7.46 -22.51
CA GLY A 37 1.49 7.91 -21.14
C GLY A 37 2.88 7.48 -20.69
N ALA A 38 3.59 8.40 -20.00
CA ALA A 38 4.91 8.15 -19.43
C ALA A 38 4.85 6.95 -18.47
N GLY A 39 5.19 5.78 -18.98
CA GLY A 39 5.19 4.52 -18.26
C GLY A 39 6.60 4.12 -17.86
N ASN A 40 6.70 3.51 -16.71
CA ASN A 40 7.82 2.83 -16.06
C ASN A 40 8.96 2.45 -17.00
N VAL A 41 10.19 2.75 -16.57
CA VAL A 41 11.42 2.28 -17.24
C VAL A 41 11.48 0.75 -17.11
N VAL A 42 10.91 0.07 -18.11
CA VAL A 42 10.95 -1.38 -18.24
C VAL A 42 12.15 -1.74 -19.10
N SER A 43 13.27 -2.05 -18.46
CA SER A 43 14.44 -2.56 -19.18
C SER A 43 14.35 -4.07 -19.34
N GLY A 44 14.09 -4.52 -20.56
CA GLY A 44 14.15 -5.93 -20.97
C GLY A 44 12.79 -6.62 -21.10
N SER A 45 12.70 -7.58 -22.02
CA SER A 45 11.55 -8.49 -22.13
C SER A 45 11.54 -9.46 -20.96
N ALA A 46 10.40 -9.58 -20.25
CA ALA A 46 10.22 -10.60 -19.23
C ALA A 46 10.18 -12.00 -19.87
N ASN A 47 10.78 -12.96 -19.17
CA ASN A 47 10.69 -14.37 -19.54
C ASN A 47 10.11 -15.17 -18.35
N PRO A 48 8.84 -15.55 -18.40
CA PRO A 48 8.18 -16.26 -17.28
C PRO A 48 8.82 -17.61 -16.98
N ASN A 49 9.60 -18.16 -17.90
CA ASN A 49 10.34 -19.41 -17.73
C ASN A 49 11.81 -19.18 -17.32
N ALA A 50 12.22 -17.95 -17.03
CA ALA A 50 13.57 -17.70 -16.53
C ALA A 50 13.79 -18.44 -15.21
N PRO A 51 14.95 -19.08 -15.01
CA PRO A 51 15.25 -19.72 -13.73
C PRO A 51 15.28 -18.65 -12.61
N THR A 52 14.80 -19.03 -11.44
CA THR A 52 14.95 -18.19 -10.25
C THR A 52 16.44 -17.99 -9.99
N LYS A 53 16.87 -16.73 -9.88
CA LYS A 53 18.24 -16.40 -9.47
C LYS A 53 18.44 -16.78 -8.02
N SER A 54 19.65 -17.14 -7.66
CA SER A 54 20.07 -17.42 -6.29
C SER A 54 21.00 -16.33 -5.76
N GLY A 55 21.14 -16.25 -4.43
CA GLY A 55 22.01 -15.30 -3.76
C GLY A 55 21.47 -13.87 -3.76
N LEU A 56 20.16 -13.71 -3.87
CA LEU A 56 19.51 -12.41 -3.80
C LEU A 56 19.37 -11.95 -2.35
N THR A 57 19.51 -10.64 -2.14
CA THR A 57 19.15 -9.99 -0.88
C THR A 57 17.93 -9.12 -1.12
N VAL A 58 16.83 -9.40 -0.43
CA VAL A 58 15.62 -8.60 -0.43
C VAL A 58 15.43 -7.96 0.93
N ALA A 59 15.35 -6.63 0.96
CA ALA A 59 15.14 -5.87 2.17
C ALA A 59 13.67 -5.50 2.32
N PHE A 60 13.11 -5.75 3.51
CA PHE A 60 11.80 -5.29 3.93
C PHE A 60 11.93 -3.97 4.68
N LEU A 61 11.07 -3.03 4.35
CA LEU A 61 11.02 -1.69 4.92
C LEU A 61 9.55 -1.36 5.23
N PRO A 62 9.01 -1.82 6.39
CA PRO A 62 7.64 -1.53 6.79
C PRO A 62 7.42 -0.05 7.11
N LYS A 63 6.16 0.37 7.28
CA LYS A 63 5.84 1.72 7.78
C LYS A 63 6.47 1.98 9.14
N GLN A 64 6.48 0.95 10.00
CA GLN A 64 7.15 0.99 11.30
C GLN A 64 7.48 -0.43 11.79
N THR A 65 8.60 -0.60 12.46
CA THR A 65 9.14 -1.90 12.86
C THR A 65 8.50 -2.49 14.12
N ASN A 66 7.83 -1.69 14.95
CA ASN A 66 7.22 -2.10 16.22
C ASN A 66 5.70 -2.32 16.14
N ASN A 67 5.15 -2.43 14.94
CA ASN A 67 3.73 -2.70 14.71
C ASN A 67 3.52 -4.22 14.55
N PRO A 68 2.66 -4.87 15.37
CA PRO A 68 2.42 -6.31 15.29
C PRO A 68 1.98 -6.81 13.92
N TYR A 69 1.18 -6.02 13.20
CA TYR A 69 0.75 -6.33 11.83
C TYR A 69 1.96 -6.50 10.90
N PHE A 70 2.92 -5.56 10.92
CA PHE A 70 4.12 -5.65 10.10
C PHE A 70 5.04 -6.77 10.55
N THR A 71 5.10 -7.07 11.86
CA THR A 71 5.85 -8.25 12.35
C THR A 71 5.35 -9.54 11.71
N VAL A 72 4.03 -9.72 11.59
CA VAL A 72 3.44 -10.89 10.93
C VAL A 72 3.73 -10.88 9.41
N ALA A 73 3.53 -9.74 8.74
CA ALA A 73 3.76 -9.61 7.31
C ALA A 73 5.24 -9.85 6.94
N ASP A 74 6.15 -9.24 7.65
CA ASP A 74 7.58 -9.31 7.39
C ASP A 74 8.14 -10.70 7.70
N ASN A 75 7.62 -11.38 8.74
CA ASN A 75 7.92 -12.79 8.98
C ASN A 75 7.45 -13.69 7.84
N GLY A 76 6.30 -13.43 7.24
CA GLY A 76 5.85 -14.13 6.04
C GLY A 76 6.80 -13.93 4.86
N GLY A 77 7.26 -12.70 4.64
CA GLY A 77 8.29 -12.39 3.65
C GLY A 77 9.62 -13.08 3.93
N LYS A 78 10.06 -13.08 5.19
CA LYS A 78 11.26 -13.78 5.64
C LYS A 78 11.18 -15.30 5.38
N GLN A 79 10.04 -15.91 5.71
CA GLN A 79 9.84 -17.34 5.48
C GLN A 79 9.88 -17.68 3.98
N ALA A 80 9.23 -16.87 3.14
CA ALA A 80 9.24 -17.05 1.69
C ALA A 80 10.67 -16.96 1.12
N LEU A 81 11.46 -15.95 1.52
CA LEU A 81 12.85 -15.82 1.08
C LEU A 81 13.72 -16.99 1.57
N THR A 82 13.56 -17.42 2.82
CA THR A 82 14.26 -18.57 3.38
C THR A 82 13.97 -19.85 2.59
N THR A 83 12.69 -20.06 2.22
CA THR A 83 12.27 -21.22 1.40
C THR A 83 12.90 -21.19 0.01
N LEU A 84 13.12 -19.99 -0.56
CA LEU A 84 13.79 -19.80 -1.84
C LEU A 84 15.32 -19.86 -1.74
N GLY A 85 15.88 -19.94 -0.53
CA GLY A 85 17.35 -19.88 -0.31
C GLY A 85 17.94 -18.48 -0.43
N GLU A 86 17.11 -17.44 -0.26
CA GLU A 86 17.49 -16.05 -0.44
C GLU A 86 17.70 -15.33 0.91
N THR A 87 18.42 -14.22 0.89
CA THR A 87 18.73 -13.45 2.10
C THR A 87 17.62 -12.42 2.38
N TYR A 88 17.01 -12.54 3.57
CA TYR A 88 16.11 -11.55 4.13
C TYR A 88 16.89 -10.50 4.93
N LYS A 89 16.49 -9.25 4.81
CA LYS A 89 16.94 -8.13 5.63
C LYS A 89 15.73 -7.29 6.02
N GLU A 90 15.71 -6.77 7.26
CA GLU A 90 14.69 -5.82 7.68
C GLU A 90 15.37 -4.56 8.22
N VAL A 91 14.83 -3.42 7.83
CA VAL A 91 15.17 -2.09 8.34
C VAL A 91 13.91 -1.25 8.40
N GLY A 92 13.87 -0.25 9.27
CA GLY A 92 12.70 0.62 9.32
C GLY A 92 12.76 1.62 10.46
N THR A 93 11.81 2.54 10.45
CA THR A 93 11.58 3.52 11.51
C THR A 93 10.66 2.93 12.58
N SER A 94 10.70 3.47 13.78
CA SER A 94 9.80 3.08 14.87
C SER A 94 8.48 3.88 14.88
N SER A 95 8.30 4.82 13.95
CA SER A 95 7.11 5.65 13.80
C SER A 95 6.58 5.60 12.37
N ALA A 96 5.27 5.47 12.20
CA ALA A 96 4.59 5.48 10.90
C ALA A 96 4.56 6.88 10.23
N THR A 97 5.10 7.90 10.87
CA THR A 97 5.16 9.29 10.39
C THR A 97 6.58 9.80 10.19
N ASP A 98 7.61 8.95 10.33
CA ASP A 98 9.01 9.32 10.08
C ASP A 98 9.41 9.05 8.62
N THR A 99 8.79 9.78 7.70
CA THR A 99 9.03 9.64 6.26
C THR A 99 10.48 9.95 5.87
N ALA A 100 11.13 10.89 6.55
CA ALA A 100 12.53 11.21 6.29
C ALA A 100 13.47 10.05 6.67
N GLY A 101 13.18 9.37 7.78
CA GLY A 101 13.87 8.14 8.17
C GLY A 101 13.68 7.03 7.14
N GLN A 102 12.45 6.86 6.63
CA GLN A 102 12.17 5.86 5.60
C GLN A 102 12.95 6.16 4.29
N VAL A 103 13.03 7.43 3.85
CA VAL A 103 13.88 7.85 2.71
C VAL A 103 15.36 7.51 2.97
N SER A 104 15.86 7.78 4.18
CA SER A 104 17.24 7.46 4.56
C SER A 104 17.55 5.97 4.47
N TYR A 105 16.61 5.11 4.88
CA TYR A 105 16.75 3.65 4.73
C TYR A 105 16.77 3.22 3.26
N VAL A 106 15.93 3.78 2.39
CA VAL A 106 15.99 3.50 0.94
C VAL A 106 17.36 3.84 0.37
N ASN A 107 17.91 5.00 0.72
CA ASN A 107 19.25 5.42 0.28
C ASN A 107 20.34 4.46 0.79
N THR A 108 20.26 4.04 2.05
CA THR A 108 21.20 3.09 2.66
C THR A 108 21.15 1.73 1.95
N LEU A 109 19.96 1.20 1.69
CA LEU A 109 19.76 -0.06 0.97
C LEU A 109 20.29 0.04 -0.47
N THR A 110 20.13 1.21 -1.09
CA THR A 110 20.67 1.49 -2.43
C THR A 110 22.20 1.44 -2.44
N GLN A 111 22.85 2.06 -1.45
CA GLN A 111 24.32 2.00 -1.28
C GLN A 111 24.81 0.56 -1.00
N GLN A 112 24.04 -0.22 -0.26
CA GLN A 112 24.35 -1.63 0.01
C GLN A 112 24.09 -2.56 -1.17
N LYS A 113 23.52 -2.04 -2.28
CA LYS A 113 23.24 -2.77 -3.52
C LYS A 113 22.41 -4.04 -3.28
N VAL A 114 21.37 -3.94 -2.42
CA VAL A 114 20.40 -5.04 -2.28
C VAL A 114 19.75 -5.33 -3.63
N ASN A 115 19.23 -6.53 -3.85
CA ASN A 115 18.61 -6.89 -5.13
C ASN A 115 17.17 -6.46 -5.23
N GLY A 116 16.48 -6.39 -4.08
CA GLY A 116 15.09 -5.93 -3.99
C GLY A 116 14.80 -5.18 -2.70
N ILE A 117 13.84 -4.27 -2.78
CA ILE A 117 13.25 -3.56 -1.65
C ILE A 117 11.75 -3.84 -1.68
N ALA A 118 11.24 -4.47 -0.63
CA ALA A 118 9.81 -4.59 -0.33
C ALA A 118 9.45 -3.50 0.69
N LEU A 119 8.62 -2.55 0.29
CA LEU A 119 8.37 -1.32 1.04
C LEU A 119 6.87 -1.14 1.31
N SER A 120 6.50 -0.80 2.57
CA SER A 120 5.19 -0.20 2.86
C SER A 120 5.38 1.31 3.09
N ALA A 121 4.82 2.12 2.19
CA ALA A 121 5.13 3.55 2.13
C ALA A 121 4.37 4.35 3.17
N GLN A 122 5.06 5.24 3.89
CA GLN A 122 4.46 6.23 4.79
C GLN A 122 3.83 7.41 4.04
N ASP A 123 4.38 7.75 2.87
CA ASP A 123 3.91 8.81 1.99
C ASP A 123 4.10 8.41 0.52
N PRO A 124 3.10 8.60 -0.36
CA PRO A 124 3.16 8.11 -1.73
C PRO A 124 4.19 8.84 -2.62
N GLY A 125 4.49 10.09 -2.30
CA GLY A 125 5.35 10.96 -3.14
C GLY A 125 6.75 11.16 -2.60
N ALA A 126 6.90 11.27 -1.29
CA ALA A 126 8.17 11.66 -0.66
C ALA A 126 9.31 10.65 -0.92
N LEU A 127 8.99 9.38 -1.08
CA LEU A 127 9.95 8.31 -1.33
C LEU A 127 10.38 8.21 -2.80
N CYS A 128 9.63 8.81 -3.73
CA CYS A 128 9.78 8.57 -5.17
C CYS A 128 11.18 8.85 -5.71
N THR A 129 11.82 9.93 -5.30
CA THR A 129 13.18 10.26 -5.79
C THR A 129 14.19 9.18 -5.40
N ALA A 130 14.17 8.73 -4.15
CA ALA A 130 15.06 7.69 -3.65
C ALA A 130 14.77 6.33 -4.31
N LEU A 131 13.49 5.98 -4.49
CA LEU A 131 13.08 4.72 -5.13
C LEU A 131 13.45 4.69 -6.62
N LYS A 132 13.27 5.80 -7.35
CA LYS A 132 13.71 5.90 -8.75
C LYS A 132 15.22 5.77 -8.87
N GLN A 133 15.97 6.35 -7.93
CA GLN A 133 17.42 6.19 -7.88
C GLN A 133 17.79 4.72 -7.63
N ALA A 134 17.15 4.02 -6.70
CA ALA A 134 17.37 2.60 -6.46
C ALA A 134 17.08 1.77 -7.73
N MET A 135 15.94 2.01 -8.39
CA MET A 135 15.58 1.32 -9.64
C MET A 135 16.57 1.59 -10.76
N SER A 136 17.11 2.81 -10.88
CA SER A 136 18.13 3.15 -11.89
C SER A 136 19.44 2.38 -11.70
N GLN A 137 19.70 1.92 -10.47
CA GLN A 137 20.84 1.05 -10.14
C GLN A 137 20.52 -0.44 -10.26
N GLY A 138 19.32 -0.79 -10.77
CA GLY A 138 18.91 -2.18 -11.02
C GLY A 138 18.18 -2.85 -9.84
N ILE A 139 18.02 -2.18 -8.70
CA ILE A 139 17.29 -2.69 -7.54
C ILE A 139 15.80 -2.79 -7.89
N LYS A 140 15.17 -3.90 -7.52
CA LYS A 140 13.74 -4.11 -7.74
C LYS A 140 12.94 -3.54 -6.59
N VAL A 141 11.91 -2.75 -6.91
CA VAL A 141 11.06 -2.11 -5.93
C VAL A 141 9.65 -2.69 -5.99
N VAL A 142 9.24 -3.27 -4.89
CA VAL A 142 7.90 -3.80 -4.65
C VAL A 142 7.30 -3.04 -3.48
N THR A 143 6.08 -2.55 -3.60
CA THR A 143 5.35 -2.06 -2.43
C THR A 143 4.38 -3.14 -1.93
N TYR A 144 4.10 -3.15 -0.64
CA TYR A 144 3.07 -3.98 -0.01
C TYR A 144 2.35 -3.16 1.05
N ASP A 145 1.13 -3.52 1.38
CA ASP A 145 0.26 -2.78 2.30
C ASP A 145 -0.06 -1.36 1.82
N SER A 146 0.86 -0.43 1.86
CA SER A 146 0.68 0.95 1.41
C SER A 146 1.60 1.28 0.24
N ASP A 147 1.01 1.80 -0.83
CA ASP A 147 1.69 2.04 -2.11
C ASP A 147 2.29 3.44 -2.21
N THR A 148 3.27 3.59 -3.10
CA THR A 148 3.80 4.86 -3.60
C THR A 148 3.07 5.27 -4.88
N ASN A 149 3.49 6.37 -5.51
CA ASN A 149 3.11 6.65 -6.88
C ASN A 149 3.57 5.52 -7.81
N ALA A 150 2.72 5.12 -8.74
CA ALA A 150 2.92 3.93 -9.57
C ALA A 150 4.22 3.94 -10.41
N ASP A 151 4.77 5.12 -10.71
CA ASP A 151 6.04 5.28 -11.43
C ASP A 151 7.29 5.19 -10.53
N CYS A 152 7.10 4.97 -9.23
CA CYS A 152 8.18 4.88 -8.24
C CYS A 152 8.45 3.44 -7.79
N ARG A 153 7.79 2.43 -8.39
CA ARG A 153 7.95 1.00 -8.12
C ARG A 153 7.59 0.16 -9.35
N GLN A 154 7.95 -1.13 -9.37
CA GLN A 154 7.53 -2.04 -10.44
C GLN A 154 6.22 -2.77 -10.10
N ILE A 155 6.07 -3.27 -8.88
CA ILE A 155 4.91 -4.03 -8.42
C ILE A 155 4.37 -3.42 -7.12
N ALA A 156 3.05 -3.39 -6.97
CA ALA A 156 2.37 -3.14 -5.70
C ALA A 156 1.55 -4.37 -5.30
N ILE A 157 1.76 -4.84 -4.09
CA ILE A 157 0.94 -5.92 -3.51
C ILE A 157 -0.17 -5.28 -2.70
N SER A 158 -1.38 -5.37 -3.24
CA SER A 158 -2.60 -4.93 -2.57
C SER A 158 -3.20 -6.09 -1.77
N GLN A 159 -3.71 -5.79 -0.60
CA GLN A 159 -4.33 -6.76 0.30
C GLN A 159 -5.60 -7.36 -0.29
N ALA A 160 -6.45 -6.48 -0.80
CA ALA A 160 -7.73 -6.77 -1.43
C ALA A 160 -8.08 -5.64 -2.41
N SER A 161 -9.27 -5.66 -2.98
CA SER A 161 -9.83 -4.50 -3.67
C SER A 161 -10.08 -3.38 -2.67
N ASP A 162 -9.55 -2.19 -2.93
CA ASP A 162 -9.76 -1.01 -2.07
C ASP A 162 -11.25 -0.64 -1.95
N GLU A 163 -12.01 -0.82 -3.03
CA GLU A 163 -13.45 -0.58 -3.06
C GLU A 163 -14.18 -1.58 -2.15
N ASP A 164 -13.86 -2.87 -2.26
CA ASP A 164 -14.48 -3.92 -1.43
C ASP A 164 -14.16 -3.70 0.05
N LEU A 165 -12.92 -3.32 0.40
CA LEU A 165 -12.53 -3.04 1.79
C LEU A 165 -13.31 -1.85 2.36
N GLY A 166 -13.31 -0.72 1.66
CA GLY A 166 -14.04 0.46 2.15
C GLY A 166 -15.54 0.22 2.26
N ALA A 167 -16.13 -0.53 1.33
CA ALA A 167 -17.55 -0.86 1.36
C ALA A 167 -17.88 -1.85 2.49
N SER A 168 -17.07 -2.90 2.68
CA SER A 168 -17.37 -3.94 3.67
C SER A 168 -17.31 -3.42 5.11
N GLU A 169 -16.37 -2.55 5.45
CA GLU A 169 -16.30 -1.96 6.79
C GLU A 169 -17.55 -1.11 7.12
N VAL A 170 -18.06 -0.37 6.13
CA VAL A 170 -19.32 0.37 6.26
C VAL A 170 -20.51 -0.56 6.38
N ASP A 171 -20.57 -1.63 5.58
CA ASP A 171 -21.62 -2.64 5.62
C ASP A 171 -21.65 -3.38 6.96
N ILE A 172 -20.48 -3.75 7.50
CA ILE A 172 -20.36 -4.40 8.81
C ILE A 172 -20.92 -3.48 9.89
N LEU A 173 -20.47 -2.23 9.95
CA LEU A 173 -20.96 -1.27 10.95
C LEU A 173 -22.45 -0.96 10.74
N GLY A 174 -22.90 -0.82 9.49
CA GLY A 174 -24.28 -0.55 9.14
C GLY A 174 -25.24 -1.62 9.67
N LYS A 175 -24.88 -2.91 9.52
CA LYS A 175 -25.64 -4.03 10.06
C LYS A 175 -25.71 -3.99 11.59
N GLN A 176 -24.61 -3.67 12.26
CA GLN A 176 -24.54 -3.55 13.74
C GLN A 176 -25.45 -2.40 14.25
N LEU A 177 -25.56 -1.32 13.49
CA LEU A 177 -26.33 -0.12 13.86
C LEU A 177 -27.74 -0.07 13.27
N ASN A 178 -28.21 -1.13 12.59
CA ASN A 178 -29.47 -1.10 11.83
C ASN A 178 -29.55 0.12 10.89
N TYR A 179 -28.40 0.47 10.27
CA TYR A 179 -28.22 1.53 9.29
C TYR A 179 -28.63 2.93 9.78
N THR A 180 -28.39 3.24 11.06
CA THR A 180 -28.74 4.56 11.63
C THR A 180 -27.74 5.03 12.68
N GLY A 181 -27.53 6.36 12.75
CA GLY A 181 -26.74 7.01 13.81
C GLY A 181 -25.48 7.69 13.32
N ASP A 182 -24.88 8.45 14.22
CA ASP A 182 -23.61 9.14 13.98
C ASP A 182 -22.46 8.15 14.11
N ILE A 183 -21.54 8.19 13.15
CA ILE A 183 -20.34 7.34 13.14
C ILE A 183 -19.09 8.18 12.93
N ALA A 184 -17.95 7.65 13.36
CA ALA A 184 -16.64 8.24 13.12
C ALA A 184 -15.69 7.22 12.48
N ILE A 185 -14.63 7.72 11.84
CA ILE A 185 -13.51 6.91 11.36
C ILE A 185 -12.28 7.27 12.20
N LEU A 186 -11.60 6.26 12.75
CA LEU A 186 -10.30 6.39 13.42
C LEU A 186 -9.23 5.78 12.53
N SER A 187 -8.56 6.61 11.74
CA SER A 187 -7.56 6.23 10.74
C SER A 187 -6.13 6.26 11.30
N ALA A 188 -5.17 5.80 10.51
CA ALA A 188 -3.73 5.86 10.77
C ALA A 188 -3.17 7.28 10.52
N ALA A 189 -2.10 7.43 9.73
CA ALA A 189 -1.54 8.72 9.39
C ALA A 189 -2.30 9.39 8.22
N GLN A 190 -2.30 10.72 8.18
CA GLN A 190 -2.96 11.48 7.12
C GLN A 190 -2.35 11.24 5.72
N THR A 191 -1.09 10.82 5.65
CA THR A 191 -0.37 10.55 4.40
C THR A 191 -0.52 9.10 3.92
N ALA A 192 -1.09 8.20 4.73
CA ALA A 192 -1.21 6.78 4.40
C ALA A 192 -2.14 6.56 3.20
N THR A 193 -1.57 6.12 2.08
CA THR A 193 -2.26 5.98 0.78
C THR A 193 -3.45 5.02 0.85
N ASN A 194 -3.23 3.82 1.42
CA ASN A 194 -4.27 2.81 1.57
C ASN A 194 -5.44 3.33 2.42
N GLN A 195 -5.16 3.90 3.59
CA GLN A 195 -6.18 4.47 4.48
C GLN A 195 -7.05 5.50 3.78
N ASN A 196 -6.42 6.46 3.09
CA ASN A 196 -7.12 7.52 2.38
C ASN A 196 -7.98 6.97 1.23
N THR A 197 -7.51 5.93 0.55
CA THR A 197 -8.25 5.27 -0.52
C THR A 197 -9.49 4.55 0.04
N TRP A 198 -9.35 3.79 1.12
CA TRP A 198 -10.47 3.10 1.76
C TRP A 198 -11.49 4.07 2.34
N ILE A 199 -11.05 5.15 3.00
CA ILE A 199 -11.94 6.22 3.50
C ILE A 199 -12.77 6.83 2.37
N LYS A 200 -12.16 7.05 1.20
CA LYS A 200 -12.90 7.53 0.02
C LYS A 200 -14.02 6.54 -0.38
N TYR A 201 -13.73 5.24 -0.40
CA TYR A 201 -14.73 4.22 -0.72
C TYR A 201 -15.77 4.06 0.40
N MET A 202 -15.40 4.20 1.67
CA MET A 202 -16.35 4.28 2.79
C MET A 202 -17.33 5.44 2.60
N GLN A 203 -16.84 6.61 2.21
CA GLN A 203 -17.70 7.78 1.96
C GLN A 203 -18.63 7.56 0.75
N GLN A 204 -18.16 6.88 -0.29
CA GLN A 204 -18.99 6.50 -1.44
C GLN A 204 -20.07 5.48 -1.03
N GLU A 205 -19.72 4.51 -0.19
CA GLU A 205 -20.66 3.53 0.34
C GLU A 205 -21.74 4.21 1.20
N LEU A 206 -21.33 5.07 2.13
CA LEU A 206 -22.24 5.86 2.98
C LEU A 206 -23.21 6.77 2.19
N ALA A 207 -22.86 7.15 0.96
CA ALA A 207 -23.73 7.93 0.10
C ALA A 207 -24.87 7.12 -0.54
N LYS A 208 -24.86 5.79 -0.44
CA LYS A 208 -25.92 4.94 -0.97
C LYS A 208 -27.22 5.07 -0.14
N PRO A 209 -28.40 4.91 -0.76
CA PRO A 209 -29.70 5.13 -0.10
C PRO A 209 -29.91 4.36 1.20
N GLN A 210 -29.34 3.17 1.32
CA GLN A 210 -29.47 2.31 2.52
C GLN A 210 -28.81 2.93 3.75
N PHE A 211 -27.79 3.76 3.58
CA PHE A 211 -27.03 4.42 4.66
C PHE A 211 -27.49 5.85 4.94
N LYS A 212 -28.59 6.32 4.35
CA LYS A 212 -29.05 7.72 4.44
C LYS A 212 -29.23 8.25 5.87
N ASN A 213 -29.41 7.37 6.85
CA ASN A 213 -29.56 7.71 8.26
C ASN A 213 -28.26 7.47 9.07
N MET A 214 -27.16 7.12 8.44
CA MET A 214 -25.83 7.04 9.03
C MET A 214 -25.04 8.29 8.65
N HIS A 215 -24.45 8.97 9.62
CA HIS A 215 -23.76 10.23 9.38
C HIS A 215 -22.31 10.15 9.84
N LEU A 216 -21.36 10.28 8.91
CA LEU A 216 -19.95 10.40 9.24
C LEU A 216 -19.67 11.79 9.80
N VAL A 217 -19.54 11.90 11.13
CA VAL A 217 -19.33 13.17 11.83
C VAL A 217 -17.88 13.59 11.95
N LYS A 218 -16.93 12.62 11.90
CA LYS A 218 -15.51 12.91 12.04
C LYS A 218 -14.63 11.81 11.45
N ILE A 219 -13.49 12.22 10.90
CA ILE A 219 -12.32 11.37 10.64
C ILE A 219 -11.23 11.84 11.60
N ALA A 220 -10.74 10.95 12.46
CA ALA A 220 -9.65 11.18 13.39
C ALA A 220 -8.44 10.35 12.97
N TYR A 221 -7.25 10.76 13.37
CA TYR A 221 -5.98 10.12 12.98
C TYR A 221 -5.17 9.75 14.21
N GLY A 222 -4.89 8.47 14.37
CA GLY A 222 -4.10 7.91 15.47
C GLY A 222 -2.61 7.73 15.16
N ASN A 223 -2.19 7.99 13.91
CA ASN A 223 -0.81 7.88 13.44
C ASN A 223 -0.17 6.48 13.61
N ASP A 224 -1.01 5.42 13.67
CA ASP A 224 -0.61 4.06 14.04
C ASP A 224 0.18 4.01 15.37
N ASP A 225 -0.11 4.94 16.26
CA ASP A 225 0.37 5.00 17.63
C ASP A 225 -0.77 4.66 18.60
N ALA A 226 -0.52 3.69 19.49
CA ALA A 226 -1.57 3.15 20.37
C ALA A 226 -2.09 4.21 21.35
N GLN A 227 -1.20 5.02 21.93
CA GLN A 227 -1.57 6.06 22.90
C GLN A 227 -2.37 7.17 22.21
N THR A 228 -1.93 7.60 21.03
CA THR A 228 -2.63 8.62 20.24
C THR A 228 -4.00 8.09 19.81
N SER A 229 -4.10 6.86 19.33
CA SER A 229 -5.36 6.24 18.91
C SER A 229 -6.35 6.12 20.10
N PHE A 230 -5.86 5.75 21.28
CA PHE A 230 -6.67 5.71 22.51
C PHE A 230 -7.20 7.10 22.85
N GLN A 231 -6.35 8.13 22.83
CA GLN A 231 -6.74 9.53 23.11
C GLN A 231 -7.72 10.06 22.06
N GLN A 232 -7.53 9.72 20.77
CA GLN A 232 -8.47 10.07 19.73
C GLN A 232 -9.85 9.43 19.94
N THR A 233 -9.90 8.17 20.37
CA THR A 233 -11.16 7.50 20.73
C THR A 233 -11.87 8.23 21.87
N GLN A 234 -11.13 8.56 22.92
CA GLN A 234 -11.65 9.34 24.05
C GLN A 234 -12.20 10.69 23.59
N GLY A 235 -11.42 11.41 22.76
CA GLY A 235 -11.81 12.71 22.20
C GLY A 235 -13.07 12.64 21.33
N LEU A 236 -13.19 11.61 20.48
CA LEU A 236 -14.38 11.39 19.66
C LEU A 236 -15.63 11.23 20.53
N LEU A 237 -15.56 10.39 21.55
CA LEU A 237 -16.72 10.11 22.42
C LEU A 237 -17.08 11.29 23.34
N ALA A 238 -16.10 12.11 23.72
CA ALA A 238 -16.35 13.34 24.47
C ALA A 238 -16.98 14.44 23.58
N GLN A 239 -16.51 14.56 22.34
CA GLN A 239 -17.00 15.59 21.40
C GLN A 239 -18.35 15.24 20.76
N TYR A 240 -18.60 13.94 20.55
CA TYR A 240 -19.82 13.43 19.91
C TYR A 240 -20.56 12.46 20.87
N PRO A 241 -21.29 12.95 21.87
CA PRO A 241 -21.90 12.10 22.89
C PRO A 241 -23.00 11.16 22.34
N ASN A 242 -23.49 11.41 21.14
CA ASN A 242 -24.47 10.58 20.45
C ASN A 242 -23.84 9.58 19.47
N LEU A 243 -22.50 9.50 19.42
CA LEU A 243 -21.80 8.59 18.53
C LEU A 243 -22.24 7.14 18.75
N LYS A 244 -22.61 6.45 17.68
CA LYS A 244 -23.11 5.07 17.70
C LYS A 244 -22.10 4.06 17.23
N GLY A 245 -21.13 4.46 16.41
CA GLY A 245 -20.13 3.55 15.89
C GLY A 245 -18.83 4.20 15.48
N ILE A 246 -17.77 3.39 15.48
CA ILE A 246 -16.43 3.74 15.01
C ILE A 246 -15.99 2.68 14.01
N ILE A 247 -15.50 3.13 12.85
CA ILE A 247 -14.73 2.29 11.91
C ILE A 247 -13.24 2.63 12.10
N SER A 248 -12.41 1.63 12.34
CA SER A 248 -10.96 1.86 12.41
C SER A 248 -10.21 0.95 11.42
N PRO A 249 -9.89 1.48 10.21
CA PRO A 249 -9.20 0.71 9.17
C PRO A 249 -7.70 0.54 9.44
N THR A 250 -7.31 0.38 10.72
CA THR A 250 -5.93 0.14 11.13
C THR A 250 -5.89 -0.74 12.38
N THR A 251 -4.98 -1.72 12.41
CA THR A 251 -4.88 -2.70 13.48
C THR A 251 -4.51 -2.07 14.84
N VAL A 252 -3.70 -1.02 14.83
CA VAL A 252 -3.37 -0.26 16.05
C VAL A 252 -4.57 0.54 16.53
N GLY A 253 -5.29 1.19 15.60
CA GLY A 253 -6.44 2.02 15.93
C GLY A 253 -7.61 1.21 16.50
N ILE A 254 -7.99 0.09 15.86
CA ILE A 254 -9.11 -0.74 16.33
C ILE A 254 -8.81 -1.33 17.71
N LYS A 255 -7.58 -1.81 17.95
CA LYS A 255 -7.17 -2.34 19.25
C LYS A 255 -7.23 -1.27 20.34
N ALA A 256 -6.72 -0.08 20.08
CA ALA A 256 -6.74 1.04 21.03
C ALA A 256 -8.17 1.52 21.31
N ALA A 257 -9.03 1.58 20.26
CA ALA A 257 -10.43 1.90 20.42
C ALA A 257 -11.18 0.83 21.24
N ALA A 258 -10.94 -0.45 20.97
CA ALA A 258 -11.49 -1.56 21.72
C ALA A 258 -11.08 -1.50 23.20
N GLN A 259 -9.80 -1.24 23.48
CA GLN A 259 -9.30 -1.08 24.83
C GLN A 259 -9.99 0.07 25.58
N TYR A 260 -10.21 1.22 24.92
CA TYR A 260 -10.92 2.34 25.54
C TYR A 260 -12.40 1.97 25.81
N LEU A 261 -13.08 1.38 24.83
CA LEU A 261 -14.50 1.00 24.96
C LEU A 261 -14.69 -0.03 26.09
N ASP A 262 -13.83 -1.06 26.16
CA ASP A 262 -13.90 -2.12 27.16
C ASP A 262 -13.88 -1.57 28.60
N GLY A 263 -12.98 -0.62 28.88
CA GLY A 263 -12.84 0.02 30.18
C GLY A 263 -13.79 1.19 30.44
N SER A 264 -14.80 1.45 29.58
CA SER A 264 -15.62 2.66 29.65
C SER A 264 -17.12 2.38 29.75
N GLN A 265 -17.90 3.43 30.04
CA GLN A 265 -19.37 3.39 30.01
C GLN A 265 -19.95 3.17 28.60
N TYR A 266 -19.13 3.19 27.56
CA TYR A 266 -19.53 3.05 26.17
C TYR A 266 -19.52 1.58 25.67
N LYS A 267 -18.98 0.65 26.49
CA LYS A 267 -19.00 -0.78 26.17
C LYS A 267 -20.44 -1.25 25.88
N GLY A 268 -20.64 -1.89 24.73
CA GLY A 268 -21.96 -2.35 24.26
C GLY A 268 -22.93 -1.26 23.84
N LYS A 269 -22.52 0.03 23.86
CA LYS A 269 -23.33 1.18 23.40
C LYS A 269 -22.81 1.81 22.13
N VAL A 270 -21.52 1.74 21.88
CA VAL A 270 -20.84 2.22 20.66
C VAL A 270 -20.25 1.00 19.97
N ALA A 271 -20.72 0.73 18.78
CA ALA A 271 -20.21 -0.35 17.94
C ALA A 271 -18.81 -0.01 17.42
N LEU A 272 -17.94 -1.00 17.31
CA LEU A 272 -16.60 -0.87 16.76
C LEU A 272 -16.37 -1.97 15.72
N THR A 273 -15.88 -1.57 14.56
CA THR A 273 -15.38 -2.48 13.52
C THR A 273 -14.15 -1.89 12.83
N GLY A 274 -13.57 -2.63 11.93
CA GLY A 274 -12.39 -2.20 11.16
C GLY A 274 -11.46 -3.35 10.87
N LEU A 275 -10.18 -3.04 10.70
CA LEU A 275 -9.13 -4.01 10.39
C LEU A 275 -8.33 -4.36 11.65
N GLY A 276 -8.36 -5.63 12.07
CA GLY A 276 -7.69 -6.09 13.28
C GLY A 276 -7.01 -7.44 13.10
N THR A 277 -5.89 -7.68 13.81
CA THR A 277 -5.33 -9.03 13.88
C THR A 277 -6.15 -9.88 14.86
N PRO A 278 -6.43 -11.15 14.53
CA PRO A 278 -7.17 -12.04 15.42
C PRO A 278 -6.59 -12.11 16.83
N ASN A 279 -5.25 -12.15 16.97
CA ASN A 279 -4.62 -12.20 18.27
C ASN A 279 -4.87 -10.97 19.14
N ASP A 280 -4.84 -9.77 18.54
CA ASP A 280 -5.09 -8.52 19.25
C ASP A 280 -6.57 -8.32 19.60
N MET A 281 -7.47 -8.84 18.76
CA MET A 281 -8.89 -8.59 18.90
C MET A 281 -9.65 -9.69 19.65
N ARG A 282 -9.06 -10.87 19.82
CA ARG A 282 -9.72 -12.06 20.41
C ARG A 282 -10.42 -11.78 21.72
N GLN A 283 -9.79 -11.11 22.67
CA GLN A 283 -10.41 -10.82 23.96
C GLN A 283 -11.63 -9.92 23.81
N TYR A 284 -11.58 -8.90 22.95
CA TYR A 284 -12.65 -7.92 22.74
C TYR A 284 -13.84 -8.50 21.98
N VAL A 285 -13.59 -9.52 21.14
CA VAL A 285 -14.66 -10.26 20.48
C VAL A 285 -15.35 -11.20 21.49
N LYS A 286 -14.57 -11.90 22.32
CA LYS A 286 -15.11 -12.84 23.30
C LYS A 286 -15.89 -12.17 24.43
N ASP A 287 -15.51 -10.95 24.81
CA ASP A 287 -16.20 -10.21 25.87
C ASP A 287 -17.32 -9.29 25.34
N GLY A 288 -17.55 -9.27 24.03
CA GLY A 288 -18.63 -8.54 23.39
C GLY A 288 -18.35 -7.02 23.21
N THR A 289 -17.12 -6.56 23.43
CA THR A 289 -16.72 -5.17 23.13
C THR A 289 -16.74 -4.90 21.63
N VAL A 290 -16.32 -5.90 20.83
CA VAL A 290 -16.35 -5.87 19.36
C VAL A 290 -17.12 -7.10 18.89
N SER A 291 -18.12 -6.92 18.03
CA SER A 291 -18.86 -8.07 17.52
C SER A 291 -18.21 -8.70 16.29
N THR A 292 -17.66 -7.88 15.40
CA THR A 292 -17.16 -8.32 14.09
C THR A 292 -16.12 -7.32 13.58
N PHE A 293 -15.07 -7.83 12.99
CA PHE A 293 -14.03 -7.07 12.30
C PHE A 293 -13.49 -7.89 11.12
N GLU A 294 -12.62 -7.33 10.30
CA GLU A 294 -12.03 -8.05 9.17
C GLU A 294 -10.54 -7.83 9.05
N LEU A 295 -9.87 -8.71 8.33
CA LEU A 295 -8.49 -8.56 7.89
C LEU A 295 -8.20 -9.63 6.81
N TRP A 296 -7.14 -9.45 6.06
CA TRP A 296 -6.49 -10.50 5.27
C TRP A 296 -5.41 -11.18 6.12
N ASP A 297 -4.77 -12.21 5.57
CA ASP A 297 -3.60 -12.83 6.19
C ASP A 297 -2.34 -12.00 5.91
N PRO A 298 -1.75 -11.28 6.89
CA PRO A 298 -0.60 -10.43 6.66
C PRO A 298 0.66 -11.23 6.28
N ALA A 299 0.82 -12.47 6.76
CA ALA A 299 1.97 -13.30 6.41
C ALA A 299 1.95 -13.63 4.91
N LYS A 300 0.77 -13.93 4.34
CA LYS A 300 0.64 -14.13 2.89
C LYS A 300 0.93 -12.87 2.09
N LEU A 301 0.56 -11.69 2.62
CA LEU A 301 0.88 -10.42 1.98
C LEU A 301 2.40 -10.21 1.86
N GLY A 302 3.12 -10.39 2.96
CA GLY A 302 4.58 -10.30 2.99
C GLY A 302 5.26 -11.36 2.13
N ALA A 303 4.77 -12.61 2.17
CA ALA A 303 5.27 -13.67 1.31
C ALA A 303 5.10 -13.32 -0.18
N LEU A 304 3.93 -12.78 -0.57
CA LEU A 304 3.67 -12.38 -1.96
C LEU A 304 4.60 -11.24 -2.40
N ALA A 305 4.91 -10.29 -1.50
CA ALA A 305 5.90 -9.25 -1.77
C ALA A 305 7.31 -9.83 -2.02
N ALA A 306 7.72 -10.81 -1.21
CA ALA A 306 8.99 -11.51 -1.38
C ALA A 306 9.08 -12.26 -2.71
N TYR A 307 8.06 -13.08 -3.04
CA TYR A 307 8.00 -13.80 -4.31
C TYR A 307 8.01 -12.85 -5.51
N SER A 308 7.31 -11.72 -5.43
CA SER A 308 7.29 -10.70 -6.49
C SER A 308 8.67 -10.07 -6.69
N ALA A 309 9.38 -9.74 -5.61
CA ALA A 309 10.72 -9.16 -5.68
C ALA A 309 11.72 -10.13 -6.32
N VAL A 310 11.65 -11.43 -5.97
CA VAL A 310 12.48 -12.47 -6.55
C VAL A 310 12.12 -12.71 -8.02
N ALA A 311 10.85 -12.73 -8.39
CA ALA A 311 10.42 -12.87 -9.78
C ALA A 311 10.89 -11.70 -10.66
N LEU A 312 10.83 -10.47 -10.16
CA LEU A 312 11.40 -9.28 -10.80
C LEU A 312 12.91 -9.37 -10.95
N ALA A 313 13.63 -9.76 -9.89
CA ALA A 313 15.09 -9.87 -9.90
C ALA A 313 15.57 -10.98 -10.83
N SER A 314 14.78 -12.05 -10.97
CA SER A 314 15.03 -13.16 -11.88
C SER A 314 14.67 -12.86 -13.33
N GLY A 315 13.98 -11.74 -13.61
CA GLY A 315 13.53 -11.38 -14.95
C GLY A 315 12.32 -12.20 -15.45
N GLN A 316 11.61 -12.88 -14.55
CA GLN A 316 10.40 -13.63 -14.85
C GLN A 316 9.24 -12.67 -15.19
N ILE A 317 9.16 -11.56 -14.48
CA ILE A 317 8.23 -10.45 -14.72
C ILE A 317 9.01 -9.13 -14.71
N ASN A 318 8.37 -8.08 -15.20
CA ASN A 318 8.91 -6.70 -15.16
C ASN A 318 7.88 -5.67 -14.69
N GLY A 319 6.70 -6.11 -14.24
CA GLY A 319 5.61 -5.26 -13.78
C GLY A 319 4.57 -4.91 -14.84
N THR A 320 4.68 -5.44 -16.05
CA THR A 320 3.69 -5.21 -17.13
C THR A 320 2.41 -5.99 -16.83
N GLN A 321 1.27 -5.35 -17.04
CA GLN A 321 -0.05 -5.96 -16.89
C GLN A 321 -0.19 -7.24 -17.74
N GLY A 322 -0.82 -8.25 -17.15
CA GLY A 322 -1.05 -9.56 -17.78
C GLY A 322 0.08 -10.57 -17.56
N GLN A 323 1.24 -10.15 -17.06
CA GLN A 323 2.29 -11.08 -16.69
C GLN A 323 1.88 -11.92 -15.47
N THR A 324 2.39 -13.16 -15.42
CA THR A 324 2.12 -14.07 -14.30
C THR A 324 3.41 -14.57 -13.68
N PHE A 325 3.37 -14.88 -12.39
CA PHE A 325 4.47 -15.51 -11.66
C PHE A 325 3.92 -16.46 -10.58
N LYS A 326 4.73 -17.43 -10.20
CA LYS A 326 4.39 -18.37 -9.15
C LYS A 326 4.87 -17.87 -7.79
N ALA A 327 3.97 -17.87 -6.79
CA ALA A 327 4.27 -17.48 -5.41
C ALA A 327 4.21 -18.70 -4.48
N GLY A 328 5.17 -19.63 -4.63
CA GLY A 328 5.22 -20.85 -3.83
C GLY A 328 3.90 -21.64 -3.85
N ASP A 329 3.45 -22.04 -2.67
CA ASP A 329 2.19 -22.78 -2.48
C ASP A 329 0.95 -21.90 -2.56
N MET A 330 1.12 -20.57 -2.58
CA MET A 330 0.01 -19.63 -2.78
C MET A 330 -0.54 -19.66 -4.21
N GLY A 331 0.15 -20.34 -5.16
CA GLY A 331 -0.27 -20.47 -6.55
C GLY A 331 0.29 -19.40 -7.48
N THR A 332 -0.44 -19.14 -8.56
CA THR A 332 -0.03 -18.20 -9.61
C THR A 332 -0.79 -16.89 -9.47
N PHE A 333 -0.07 -15.79 -9.50
CA PHE A 333 -0.61 -14.45 -9.45
C PHE A 333 -0.42 -13.73 -10.79
N THR A 334 -1.34 -12.83 -11.08
CA THR A 334 -1.32 -12.02 -12.31
C THR A 334 -1.08 -10.54 -11.96
N VAL A 335 -0.18 -9.92 -12.68
CA VAL A 335 0.05 -8.48 -12.59
C VAL A 335 -1.12 -7.75 -13.24
N GLY A 336 -1.84 -6.98 -12.47
CA GLY A 336 -2.96 -6.15 -12.91
C GLY A 336 -2.53 -4.80 -13.45
N ALA A 337 -3.50 -3.92 -13.63
CA ALA A 337 -3.27 -2.56 -14.09
C ALA A 337 -2.29 -1.82 -13.16
N LYS A 338 -1.41 -1.00 -13.76
CA LYS A 338 -0.38 -0.22 -13.04
C LYS A 338 0.55 -1.07 -12.16
N GLY A 339 0.74 -2.36 -12.48
CA GLY A 339 1.60 -3.25 -11.72
C GLY A 339 1.04 -3.70 -10.38
N VAL A 340 -0.26 -3.62 -10.16
CA VAL A 340 -0.91 -4.07 -8.92
C VAL A 340 -1.14 -5.58 -8.97
N VAL A 341 -0.79 -6.27 -7.89
CA VAL A 341 -1.10 -7.68 -7.65
C VAL A 341 -1.94 -7.75 -6.38
N THR A 342 -3.13 -8.32 -6.47
CA THR A 342 -4.07 -8.41 -5.35
C THR A 342 -3.95 -9.77 -4.68
N LEU A 343 -3.79 -9.78 -3.34
CA LEU A 343 -3.68 -11.01 -2.54
C LEU A 343 -4.98 -11.80 -2.58
N GLY A 344 -6.14 -11.14 -2.29
CA GLY A 344 -7.42 -11.81 -2.28
C GLY A 344 -8.51 -10.98 -1.60
N LYS A 345 -9.53 -11.68 -1.08
CA LYS A 345 -10.59 -11.03 -0.29
C LYS A 345 -10.22 -11.01 1.18
N PRO A 346 -10.65 -9.98 1.94
CA PRO A 346 -10.51 -10.00 3.39
C PRO A 346 -11.39 -11.09 3.98
N GLN A 347 -11.03 -11.53 5.18
CA GLN A 347 -11.80 -12.45 5.99
C GLN A 347 -12.45 -11.66 7.11
N VAL A 348 -13.72 -11.98 7.38
CA VAL A 348 -14.48 -11.44 8.51
C VAL A 348 -14.32 -12.41 9.69
N PHE A 349 -14.11 -11.84 10.88
CA PHE A 349 -13.92 -12.57 12.14
C PHE A 349 -15.00 -12.21 13.14
N ASP A 350 -15.47 -13.20 13.86
CA ASP A 350 -16.40 -13.06 14.96
C ASP A 350 -16.11 -14.09 16.09
N ALA A 351 -16.99 -14.15 17.10
CA ALA A 351 -16.80 -15.05 18.23
C ALA A 351 -16.87 -16.54 17.85
N GLY A 352 -17.43 -16.88 16.69
CA GLY A 352 -17.58 -18.27 16.24
C GLY A 352 -16.32 -18.84 15.62
N ASP A 353 -15.45 -17.98 15.08
CA ASP A 353 -14.29 -18.44 14.31
C ASP A 353 -12.93 -17.89 14.80
N ILE A 354 -12.92 -16.84 15.63
CA ILE A 354 -11.70 -16.13 16.05
C ILE A 354 -10.61 -17.04 16.63
N ASP A 355 -10.98 -18.15 17.27
CA ASP A 355 -10.03 -19.09 17.87
C ASP A 355 -9.31 -19.99 16.85
N GLN A 356 -9.73 -19.97 15.60
CA GLN A 356 -9.11 -20.74 14.51
C GLN A 356 -7.88 -20.04 13.93
N PHE A 357 -7.63 -18.79 14.32
CA PHE A 357 -6.59 -17.95 13.74
C PHE A 357 -5.55 -17.57 14.81
N ASP A 358 -4.28 -17.58 14.41
CA ASP A 358 -3.14 -17.31 15.30
C ASP A 358 -2.14 -16.35 14.61
N PHE A 359 -2.59 -15.12 14.34
CA PHE A 359 -1.77 -14.05 13.79
C PHE A 359 -2.23 -12.65 14.21
#